data_75382536fb13e0164996649ddb90dd61
#
_entry.id   75382536fb13e0164996649ddb90dd61
#
_cell.length_a   1.000
_cell.length_b   1.000
_cell.length_c   1.000
_cell.angle_alpha   90.00
_cell.angle_beta   90.00
_cell.angle_gamma   90.00
#
_symmetry.space_group_name_H-M   'P 1'
#
loop_
_entity.id
_entity.type
_entity.pdbx_description
1 polymer ?
#
loop_
_entity_poly.entity_id
_entity_poly.type
_entity_poly.pdbx_seq_one_letter_code
_entity_poly.pdbx_strand_id
1 'polypeptide(L)'
;MSTELMNIQFDQGPSGRWFFVSAQGQHHDHVMAVRSFPVAAPEEGIALVDGDGKELLWIPNLNMLADAVRARVLKAINQREFMPQILKLYGVSGFLTPSTWDIETDRGRTSLLLKGEEDIRRLSASVLLVTDGHGVQFLIRDLAQMDRYSRKLLDRFL
;
A
#
# COMPACT_ATOMS: atom_id res chain seq x y z
N MET A 1 13.98 12.64 -21.14
CA MET A 1 13.43 12.37 -19.80
C MET A 1 11.92 12.41 -19.78
N SER A 2 11.31 13.50 -20.25
CA SER A 2 9.86 13.60 -20.30
C SER A 2 9.21 12.57 -21.22
N THR A 3 9.90 12.11 -22.27
CA THR A 3 9.37 11.11 -23.20
C THR A 3 9.12 9.76 -22.51
N GLU A 4 10.00 9.35 -21.60
CA GLU A 4 9.83 8.10 -20.86
C GLU A 4 8.59 8.16 -19.97
N LEU A 5 8.39 9.29 -19.28
CA LEU A 5 7.24 9.49 -18.42
C LEU A 5 5.92 9.58 -19.19
N MET A 6 5.95 10.06 -20.41
CA MET A 6 4.76 10.19 -21.26
C MET A 6 4.32 8.86 -21.87
N ASN A 7 5.19 7.86 -21.92
CA ASN A 7 4.92 6.59 -22.60
C ASN A 7 4.67 5.44 -21.63
N ILE A 8 4.42 5.72 -20.37
CA ILE A 8 4.09 4.69 -19.38
C ILE A 8 2.59 4.41 -19.37
N GLN A 9 2.23 3.22 -18.88
CA GLN A 9 0.85 2.85 -18.58
C GLN A 9 0.73 2.58 -17.10
N PHE A 10 -0.29 3.16 -16.48
CA PHE A 10 -0.59 2.96 -15.06
C PHE A 10 -2.11 2.90 -14.91
N ASP A 11 -2.63 1.77 -14.43
CA ASP A 11 -4.07 1.57 -14.34
C ASP A 11 -4.40 0.48 -13.32
N GLN A 12 -5.69 0.30 -13.04
CA GLN A 12 -6.18 -0.78 -12.20
C GLN A 12 -6.63 -1.96 -13.04
N GLY A 13 -6.24 -3.18 -12.63
CA GLY A 13 -6.75 -4.40 -13.23
C GLY A 13 -8.12 -4.79 -12.67
N PRO A 14 -8.69 -5.94 -13.12
CA PRO A 14 -10.01 -6.40 -12.68
C PRO A 14 -10.12 -6.67 -11.17
N SER A 15 -8.99 -6.97 -10.52
CA SER A 15 -8.93 -7.20 -9.08
C SER A 15 -8.87 -5.92 -8.24
N GLY A 16 -8.83 -4.76 -8.90
CA GLY A 16 -8.64 -3.47 -8.24
C GLY A 16 -7.18 -3.15 -7.92
N ARG A 17 -6.26 -4.03 -8.26
CA ARG A 17 -4.83 -3.82 -8.05
C ARG A 17 -4.26 -2.93 -9.14
N TRP A 18 -3.33 -2.06 -8.75
CA TRP A 18 -2.66 -1.19 -9.70
C TRP A 18 -1.53 -1.94 -10.39
N PHE A 19 -1.36 -1.70 -11.68
CA PHE A 19 -0.24 -2.22 -12.45
C PHE A 19 0.45 -1.07 -13.19
N PHE A 20 1.71 -1.29 -13.53
CA PHE A 20 2.54 -0.32 -14.23
C PHE A 20 3.24 -1.01 -15.38
N VAL A 21 3.19 -0.38 -16.56
CA VAL A 21 3.97 -0.82 -17.73
C VAL A 21 4.95 0.30 -18.06
N SER A 22 6.25 -0.03 -18.05
CA SER A 22 7.30 0.94 -18.33
C SER A 22 7.29 1.34 -19.82
N ALA A 23 8.02 2.41 -20.14
CA ALA A 23 8.21 2.83 -21.53
C ALA A 23 8.86 1.73 -22.39
N GLN A 24 9.60 0.82 -21.75
CA GLN A 24 10.25 -0.31 -22.41
C GLN A 24 9.36 -1.56 -22.49
N GLY A 25 8.11 -1.47 -22.01
CA GLY A 25 7.15 -2.55 -22.08
C GLY A 25 7.20 -3.56 -20.93
N GLN A 26 7.96 -3.29 -19.88
CA GLN A 26 8.01 -4.17 -18.70
C GLN A 26 6.76 -3.98 -17.86
N HIS A 27 6.10 -5.09 -17.55
CA HIS A 27 4.86 -5.13 -16.78
C HIS A 27 5.15 -5.46 -15.31
N HIS A 28 4.57 -4.65 -14.41
CA HIS A 28 4.69 -4.86 -12.96
C HIS A 28 3.31 -4.82 -12.33
N ASP A 29 2.95 -5.86 -11.58
CA ASP A 29 1.72 -5.94 -10.79
C ASP A 29 1.97 -5.47 -9.37
N HIS A 30 0.87 -5.18 -8.66
CA HIS A 30 0.91 -4.79 -7.24
C HIS A 30 1.74 -3.53 -6.99
N VAL A 31 1.55 -2.52 -7.82
CA VAL A 31 2.30 -1.27 -7.74
C VAL A 31 1.57 -0.28 -6.83
N MET A 32 2.32 0.48 -6.06
CA MET A 32 1.80 1.55 -5.22
C MET A 32 2.47 2.87 -5.57
N ALA A 33 1.70 3.95 -5.49
CA ALA A 33 2.21 5.31 -5.68
C ALA A 33 2.42 5.96 -4.32
N VAL A 34 3.62 6.47 -4.06
CA VAL A 34 4.04 6.99 -2.76
C VAL A 34 4.56 8.41 -2.91
N ARG A 35 4.03 9.34 -2.11
CA ARG A 35 4.55 10.70 -2.02
C ARG A 35 5.77 10.72 -1.10
N SER A 36 6.87 11.32 -1.58
CA SER A 36 8.06 11.53 -0.74
C SER A 36 7.92 12.77 0.12
N PHE A 37 7.15 13.78 -0.32
CA PHE A 37 7.01 15.07 0.36
C PHE A 37 5.53 15.42 0.51
N PRO A 38 4.75 14.67 1.31
CA PRO A 38 3.29 14.81 1.32
C PRO A 38 2.79 16.16 1.81
N VAL A 39 3.56 16.88 2.60
CA VAL A 39 3.18 18.20 3.12
C VAL A 39 3.86 19.33 2.37
N ALA A 40 5.18 19.23 2.21
CA ALA A 40 5.98 20.32 1.62
C ALA A 40 5.79 20.46 0.12
N ALA A 41 5.69 19.35 -0.62
CA ALA A 41 5.57 19.34 -2.06
C ALA A 41 4.76 18.12 -2.54
N PRO A 42 3.42 18.13 -2.35
CA PRO A 42 2.59 16.93 -2.60
C PRO A 42 2.56 16.48 -4.06
N GLU A 43 2.92 17.33 -5.00
CA GLU A 43 2.94 16.99 -6.44
C GLU A 43 4.34 16.63 -6.94
N GLU A 44 5.34 16.66 -6.08
CA GLU A 44 6.73 16.39 -6.44
C GLU A 44 7.23 15.11 -5.75
N GLY A 45 8.12 14.41 -6.44
CA GLY A 45 8.77 13.25 -5.84
C GLY A 45 7.81 12.10 -5.56
N ILE A 46 7.13 11.62 -6.59
CA ILE A 46 6.25 10.47 -6.49
C ILE A 46 7.01 9.23 -6.95
N ALA A 47 7.06 8.20 -6.12
CA ALA A 47 7.66 6.92 -6.47
C ALA A 47 6.57 5.89 -6.76
N LEU A 48 6.71 5.16 -7.86
CA LEU A 48 5.95 3.94 -8.09
C LEU A 48 6.82 2.78 -7.58
N VAL A 49 6.29 2.01 -6.64
CA VAL A 49 7.03 0.93 -5.99
C VAL A 49 6.29 -0.39 -6.16
N ASP A 50 7.04 -1.49 -6.19
CA ASP A 50 6.46 -2.83 -6.27
C ASP A 50 6.05 -3.36 -4.89
N GLY A 51 5.58 -4.61 -4.84
CA GLY A 51 5.13 -5.23 -3.60
C GLY A 51 6.23 -5.43 -2.56
N ASP A 52 7.48 -5.35 -2.95
CA ASP A 52 8.64 -5.49 -2.06
C ASP A 52 9.21 -4.14 -1.64
N GLY A 53 8.59 -3.04 -2.11
CA GLY A 53 9.06 -1.70 -1.82
C GLY A 53 10.15 -1.19 -2.75
N LYS A 54 10.46 -1.94 -3.81
CA LYS A 54 11.46 -1.51 -4.79
C LYS A 54 10.89 -0.42 -5.68
N GLU A 55 11.65 0.66 -5.87
CA GLU A 55 11.27 1.74 -6.76
C GLU A 55 11.36 1.30 -8.22
N LEU A 56 10.24 1.44 -8.93
CA LEU A 56 10.13 1.11 -10.34
C LEU A 56 10.25 2.35 -11.23
N LEU A 57 9.74 3.48 -10.75
CA LEU A 57 9.76 4.74 -11.47
C LEU A 57 9.75 5.88 -10.46
N TRP A 58 10.57 6.90 -10.72
CA TRP A 58 10.56 8.16 -9.99
C TRP A 58 9.94 9.24 -10.87
N ILE A 59 8.92 9.90 -10.34
CA ILE A 59 8.22 11.00 -11.02
C ILE A 59 8.61 12.29 -10.31
N PRO A 60 9.47 13.12 -10.91
CA PRO A 60 9.90 14.36 -10.27
C PRO A 60 8.76 15.33 -10.00
N ASN A 61 7.79 15.39 -10.92
CA ASN A 61 6.61 16.24 -10.79
C ASN A 61 5.46 15.61 -11.55
N LEU A 62 4.26 15.60 -10.95
CA LEU A 62 3.06 15.02 -11.56
C LEU A 62 2.71 15.69 -12.90
N ASN A 63 3.07 16.96 -13.08
CA ASN A 63 2.82 17.70 -14.32
C ASN A 63 3.59 17.14 -15.53
N MET A 64 4.59 16.28 -15.28
CA MET A 64 5.34 15.62 -16.34
C MET A 64 4.60 14.43 -16.95
N LEU A 65 3.49 14.02 -16.36
CA LEU A 65 2.67 12.90 -16.83
C LEU A 65 1.58 13.40 -17.78
N ALA A 66 1.15 12.52 -18.69
CA ALA A 66 -0.06 12.76 -19.49
C ALA A 66 -1.26 12.88 -18.54
N ASP A 67 -2.26 13.68 -18.92
CA ASP A 67 -3.40 13.99 -18.06
C ASP A 67 -4.12 12.74 -17.53
N ALA A 68 -4.33 11.75 -18.39
CA ALA A 68 -5.00 10.51 -18.01
C ALA A 68 -4.18 9.70 -16.99
N VAL A 69 -2.86 9.62 -17.20
CA VAL A 69 -1.95 8.92 -16.30
C VAL A 69 -1.85 9.66 -14.97
N ARG A 70 -1.75 10.97 -15.00
CA ARG A 70 -1.70 11.80 -13.80
C ARG A 70 -2.94 11.59 -12.93
N ALA A 71 -4.12 11.57 -13.54
CA ALA A 71 -5.37 11.33 -12.82
C ALA A 71 -5.38 9.98 -12.14
N ARG A 72 -4.85 8.94 -12.77
CA ARG A 72 -4.77 7.60 -12.20
C ARG A 72 -3.75 7.52 -11.06
N VAL A 73 -2.61 8.15 -11.22
CA VAL A 73 -1.59 8.21 -10.16
C VAL A 73 -2.15 8.92 -8.93
N LEU A 74 -2.85 10.04 -9.12
CA LEU A 74 -3.51 10.76 -8.02
C LEU A 74 -4.55 9.89 -7.33
N LYS A 75 -5.34 9.13 -8.09
CA LYS A 75 -6.33 8.22 -7.53
C LYS A 75 -5.65 7.15 -6.66
N ALA A 76 -4.56 6.57 -7.14
CA ALA A 76 -3.80 5.57 -6.39
C ALA A 76 -3.21 6.14 -5.09
N ILE A 77 -2.66 7.35 -5.15
CA ILE A 77 -2.14 8.06 -3.97
C ILE A 77 -3.24 8.28 -2.95
N ASN A 78 -4.39 8.79 -3.39
CA ASN A 78 -5.52 9.07 -2.51
C ASN A 78 -6.05 7.80 -1.87
N GLN A 79 -6.17 6.72 -2.61
CA GLN A 79 -6.61 5.43 -2.06
C GLN A 79 -5.68 4.96 -0.96
N ARG A 80 -4.35 5.10 -1.15
CA ARG A 80 -3.36 4.71 -0.16
C ARG A 80 -3.40 5.60 1.09
N GLU A 81 -3.51 6.91 0.90
CA GLU A 81 -3.53 7.86 2.02
C GLU A 81 -4.80 7.75 2.86
N PHE A 82 -5.90 7.30 2.25
CA PHE A 82 -7.18 7.11 2.95
C PHE A 82 -7.37 5.68 3.47
N MET A 83 -6.37 4.80 3.34
CA MET A 83 -6.45 3.48 3.96
C MET A 83 -6.51 3.62 5.48
N PRO A 84 -7.38 2.84 6.14
CA PRO A 84 -7.34 2.76 7.61
C PRO A 84 -5.97 2.26 8.07
N GLN A 85 -5.44 2.88 9.12
CA GLN A 85 -4.16 2.46 9.70
C GLN A 85 -4.42 1.62 10.94
N ILE A 86 -3.78 0.46 11.03
CA ILE A 86 -3.84 -0.37 12.23
C ILE A 86 -2.86 0.23 13.25
N LEU A 87 -3.39 0.69 14.37
CA LEU A 87 -2.60 1.27 15.44
C LEU A 87 -2.26 0.25 16.53
N LYS A 88 -3.16 -0.73 16.73
CA LYS A 88 -3.03 -1.69 17.82
C LYS A 88 -3.85 -2.94 17.51
N LEU A 89 -3.37 -4.09 18.01
CA LEU A 89 -4.15 -5.33 18.05
C LEU A 89 -4.57 -5.58 19.50
N TYR A 90 -5.86 -5.75 19.72
CA TYR A 90 -6.38 -6.13 21.03
C TYR A 90 -6.34 -7.66 21.22
N GLY A 91 -6.48 -8.40 20.15
CA GLY A 91 -6.43 -9.84 20.18
C GLY A 91 -6.68 -10.46 18.81
N VAL A 92 -6.49 -11.76 18.74
CA VAL A 92 -6.77 -12.56 17.54
C VAL A 92 -7.54 -13.79 17.95
N SER A 93 -8.41 -14.31 17.09
CA SER A 93 -9.19 -15.52 17.40
C SER A 93 -8.33 -16.78 17.44
N GLY A 94 -7.19 -16.76 16.76
CA GLY A 94 -6.23 -17.84 16.73
C GLY A 94 -5.09 -17.49 15.80
N PHE A 95 -4.05 -18.35 15.79
CA PHE A 95 -2.88 -18.12 14.95
C PHE A 95 -2.91 -18.92 13.64
N LEU A 96 -3.90 -19.76 13.47
CA LEU A 96 -4.17 -20.41 12.19
C LEU A 96 -5.17 -19.57 11.40
N THR A 97 -4.98 -19.49 10.10
CA THR A 97 -5.91 -18.79 9.23
C THR A 97 -7.05 -19.71 8.80
N PRO A 98 -8.26 -19.18 8.64
CA PRO A 98 -8.63 -17.76 8.82
C PRO A 98 -8.62 -17.34 10.29
N SER A 99 -8.22 -16.10 10.53
CA SER A 99 -8.14 -15.54 11.89
C SER A 99 -8.86 -14.18 11.91
N THR A 100 -9.66 -13.96 12.95
CA THR A 100 -10.31 -12.66 13.16
C THR A 100 -9.48 -11.85 14.14
N TRP A 101 -9.07 -10.66 13.73
CA TRP A 101 -8.28 -9.74 14.55
C TRP A 101 -9.18 -8.63 15.07
N ASP A 102 -9.06 -8.35 16.36
CA ASP A 102 -9.69 -7.20 16.99
C ASP A 102 -8.65 -6.09 17.04
N ILE A 103 -8.91 -5.00 16.29
CA ILE A 103 -7.90 -3.98 16.04
C ILE A 103 -8.42 -2.58 16.37
N GLU A 104 -7.50 -1.68 16.72
CA GLU A 104 -7.72 -0.25 16.77
C GLU A 104 -7.13 0.37 15.51
N THR A 105 -7.93 1.19 14.83
CA THR A 105 -7.48 1.94 13.65
C THR A 105 -7.57 3.43 13.92
N ASP A 106 -7.00 4.22 13.02
CA ASP A 106 -7.13 5.68 13.05
C ASP A 106 -8.57 6.16 12.85
N ARG A 107 -9.48 5.23 12.53
CA ARG A 107 -10.92 5.50 12.34
C ARG A 107 -11.80 4.79 13.37
N GLY A 108 -11.20 4.26 14.43
CA GLY A 108 -11.88 3.56 15.51
C GLY A 108 -11.59 2.07 15.55
N ARG A 109 -12.21 1.41 16.54
CA ARG A 109 -12.04 -0.02 16.75
C ARG A 109 -12.92 -0.83 15.81
N THR A 110 -12.36 -1.84 15.21
CA THR A 110 -13.08 -2.73 14.30
C THR A 110 -12.46 -4.12 14.32
N SER A 111 -13.03 -5.03 13.55
CA SER A 111 -12.45 -6.35 13.35
C SER A 111 -12.03 -6.53 11.90
N LEU A 112 -11.03 -7.39 11.71
CA LEU A 112 -10.45 -7.71 10.41
C LEU A 112 -10.40 -9.22 10.29
N LEU A 113 -10.84 -9.77 9.16
CA LEU A 113 -10.73 -11.18 8.87
C LEU A 113 -9.53 -11.43 7.97
N LEU A 114 -8.51 -12.10 8.51
CA LEU A 114 -7.35 -12.54 7.74
C LEU A 114 -7.63 -13.95 7.20
N LYS A 115 -7.87 -14.08 5.92
CA LYS A 115 -8.18 -15.37 5.30
C LYS A 115 -6.96 -16.25 5.16
N GLY A 116 -5.80 -15.66 4.85
CA GLY A 116 -4.54 -16.37 4.69
C GLY A 116 -3.36 -15.45 4.95
N GLU A 117 -2.22 -16.04 5.28
CA GLU A 117 -0.99 -15.27 5.56
C GLU A 117 -0.51 -14.49 4.32
N GLU A 118 -0.85 -14.96 3.12
CA GLU A 118 -0.54 -14.28 1.87
C GLU A 118 -1.23 -12.91 1.73
N ASP A 119 -2.26 -12.65 2.54
CA ASP A 119 -2.94 -11.36 2.56
C ASP A 119 -2.19 -10.31 3.39
N ILE A 120 -1.12 -10.69 4.04
CA ILE A 120 -0.18 -9.77 4.69
C ILE A 120 0.99 -9.58 3.74
N ARG A 121 1.21 -8.34 3.32
CA ARG A 121 2.30 -7.98 2.40
C ARG A 121 3.25 -7.02 3.07
N ARG A 122 4.53 -7.36 3.05
CA ARG A 122 5.56 -6.49 3.60
C ARG A 122 6.01 -5.53 2.52
N LEU A 123 5.72 -4.24 2.71
CA LEU A 123 6.10 -3.20 1.75
C LEU A 123 7.52 -2.69 2.02
N SER A 124 7.95 -2.75 3.27
CA SER A 124 9.32 -2.42 3.69
C SER A 124 9.62 -3.14 5.00
N ALA A 125 10.79 -2.90 5.59
CA ALA A 125 11.15 -3.52 6.87
C ALA A 125 10.14 -3.22 7.98
N SER A 126 9.46 -2.07 7.92
CA SER A 126 8.56 -1.62 8.98
C SER A 126 7.12 -1.40 8.54
N VAL A 127 6.81 -1.54 7.25
CA VAL A 127 5.47 -1.24 6.70
C VAL A 127 4.82 -2.50 6.20
N LEU A 128 3.60 -2.77 6.68
CA LEU A 128 2.78 -3.90 6.23
C LEU A 128 1.48 -3.42 5.62
N LEU A 129 1.02 -4.13 4.61
CA LEU A 129 -0.31 -3.99 4.03
C LEU A 129 -1.09 -5.27 4.30
N VAL A 130 -2.24 -5.15 4.94
CA VAL A 130 -3.10 -6.29 5.27
C VAL A 130 -4.42 -6.15 4.54
N THR A 131 -4.78 -7.15 3.75
CA THR A 131 -6.07 -7.17 3.03
C THR A 131 -7.01 -8.09 3.78
N ASP A 132 -8.18 -7.57 4.18
CA ASP A 132 -9.15 -8.40 4.88
C ASP A 132 -10.01 -9.21 3.90
N GLY A 133 -10.77 -10.14 4.44
CA GLY A 133 -11.61 -11.03 3.63
C GLY A 133 -12.73 -10.35 2.86
N HIS A 134 -13.02 -9.09 3.16
CA HIS A 134 -14.01 -8.27 2.47
C HIS A 134 -13.37 -7.33 1.43
N GLY A 135 -12.05 -7.45 1.22
CA GLY A 135 -11.33 -6.64 0.26
C GLY A 135 -10.84 -5.29 0.78
N VAL A 136 -11.10 -4.97 2.05
CA VAL A 136 -10.62 -3.74 2.66
C VAL A 136 -9.13 -3.87 2.97
N GLN A 137 -8.35 -2.86 2.60
CA GLN A 137 -6.91 -2.84 2.87
C GLN A 137 -6.62 -1.98 4.08
N PHE A 138 -5.77 -2.49 4.96
CA PHE A 138 -5.30 -1.81 6.17
C PHE A 138 -3.80 -1.65 6.11
N LEU A 139 -3.30 -0.53 6.60
CA LEU A 139 -1.87 -0.22 6.59
C LEU A 139 -1.33 -0.23 8.01
N ILE A 140 -0.21 -0.95 8.23
CA ILE A 140 0.61 -0.77 9.42
C ILE A 140 1.78 0.09 8.98
N ARG A 141 1.80 1.34 9.42
CA ARG A 141 2.75 2.34 8.94
C ARG A 141 4.14 2.14 9.51
N ASP A 142 4.23 1.72 10.76
CA ASP A 142 5.53 1.49 11.40
C ASP A 142 5.42 0.42 12.47
N LEU A 143 5.94 -0.78 12.17
CA LEU A 143 5.95 -1.90 13.12
C LEU A 143 6.73 -1.56 14.38
N ALA A 144 7.79 -0.76 14.27
CA ALA A 144 8.63 -0.43 15.42
C ALA A 144 7.90 0.44 16.45
N GLN A 145 6.84 1.15 16.05
CA GLN A 145 6.07 2.00 16.95
C GLN A 145 4.87 1.29 17.55
N MET A 146 4.59 0.06 17.16
CA MET A 146 3.50 -0.70 17.76
C MET A 146 3.87 -1.15 19.17
N ASP A 147 2.86 -1.23 20.03
CA ASP A 147 3.05 -1.72 21.39
C ASP A 147 3.52 -3.18 21.38
N ARG A 148 4.14 -3.58 22.49
CA ARG A 148 4.77 -4.91 22.60
C ARG A 148 3.78 -6.06 22.41
N TYR A 149 2.59 -5.92 22.97
CA TYR A 149 1.56 -6.96 22.87
C TYR A 149 1.09 -7.14 21.42
N SER A 150 0.80 -6.05 20.73
CA SER A 150 0.39 -6.08 19.31
C SER A 150 1.50 -6.67 18.45
N ARG A 151 2.75 -6.30 18.70
CA ARG A 151 3.90 -6.79 17.97
C ARG A 151 4.07 -8.28 18.14
N LYS A 152 3.87 -8.80 19.35
CA LYS A 152 3.94 -10.24 19.61
C LYS A 152 2.88 -11.02 18.84
N LEU A 153 1.66 -10.49 18.78
CA LEU A 153 0.59 -11.14 18.01
C LEU A 153 0.92 -11.16 16.52
N LEU A 154 1.39 -10.04 15.98
CA LEU A 154 1.75 -9.95 14.57
C LEU A 154 2.88 -10.90 14.20
N ASP A 155 3.90 -11.01 15.03
CA ASP A 155 5.06 -11.86 14.76
C ASP A 155 4.68 -13.32 14.53
N ARG A 156 3.55 -13.77 15.05
CA ARG A 156 3.06 -15.13 14.86
C ARG A 156 2.53 -15.38 13.44
N PHE A 157 2.25 -14.32 12.69
CA PHE A 157 1.75 -14.39 11.32
C PHE A 157 2.82 -14.04 10.28
N LEU A 158 3.96 -13.53 10.69
CA LEU A 158 5.01 -13.08 9.78
C LEU A 158 6.11 -14.09 9.56
#